data_c333c6653c75c1e6c044672399424945
#
_entry.id   c333c6653c75c1e6c044672399424945
#
_cell.length_a   1.000
_cell.length_b   1.000
_cell.length_c   1.000
_cell.angle_alpha   90.00
_cell.angle_beta   90.00
_cell.angle_gamma   90.00
#
_symmetry.space_group_name_H-M   'P 1'
#
loop_
_entity.id
_entity.type
_entity.pdbx_description
1 polymer ?
#
loop_
_entity_poly.entity_id
_entity_poly.type
_entity_poly.pdbx_seq_one_letter_code
_entity_poly.pdbx_strand_id
1 'polypeptide(L)'
;NKIPNDNTLAISNDNIIIAGINSAYIIYDLNEDSLLLRTTLNSITYSFTNLLFVKKYDPKFIYDHEQDRFIMVFLVGNKPVNSHVCVAFSTTNNPLDDWNVYMLKGDAVDSGHWTDYPAISLTKDDLFITGNLLLDGVSWQLGFKESIIWQIDKLSGYNGADSLEFNLWSDIKDDFKNIRNIHPVRGARELQDKKQYFLSNKNFSLESDTLYLLSIENSQISGDPSFEMKRINLNDHYFLSPNGQQYNGKELATNDSRVLGGIIDRDWIQF
;
A
#
# COMPACT_ATOMS: atom_id res chain seq x y z
N ASN A 1 9.20 -5.97 -20.85
CA ASN A 1 8.32 -4.82 -20.55
C ASN A 1 7.05 -5.35 -19.92
N LYS A 2 6.77 -4.91 -18.68
CA LYS A 2 5.51 -5.18 -17.99
C LYS A 2 4.74 -3.88 -17.88
N ILE A 3 3.45 -3.95 -18.06
CA ILE A 3 2.50 -2.85 -18.00
C ILE A 3 1.46 -3.24 -16.94
N PRO A 4 1.10 -2.37 -16.00
CA PRO A 4 1.60 -1.01 -15.75
C PRO A 4 3.01 -0.98 -15.11
N ASN A 5 3.61 0.22 -14.99
CA ASN A 5 4.94 0.40 -14.40
C ASN A 5 4.94 0.27 -12.88
N ASP A 6 3.91 0.79 -12.22
CA ASP A 6 3.71 0.80 -10.77
C ASP A 6 4.96 1.27 -10.00
N ASN A 7 5.46 2.46 -10.39
CA ASN A 7 6.68 3.04 -9.85
C ASN A 7 6.53 3.32 -8.34
N THR A 8 7.58 2.95 -7.60
CA THR A 8 7.68 3.23 -6.17
C THR A 8 9.13 3.45 -5.80
N LEU A 9 9.39 4.30 -4.81
CA LEU A 9 10.74 4.51 -4.30
C LEU A 9 10.71 4.93 -2.83
N ALA A 10 11.82 4.68 -2.13
CA ALA A 10 12.15 5.21 -0.82
C ALA A 10 13.62 5.62 -0.79
N ILE A 11 13.95 6.65 0.00
CA ILE A 11 15.31 7.18 0.16
C ILE A 11 15.64 7.21 1.65
N SER A 12 16.79 6.66 2.03
CA SER A 12 17.29 6.69 3.41
C SER A 12 17.93 8.02 3.77
N ASN A 13 18.18 8.20 5.07
CA ASN A 13 18.97 9.33 5.59
C ASN A 13 20.39 9.36 5.02
N ASP A 14 20.95 8.21 4.65
CA ASP A 14 22.29 8.07 4.04
C ASP A 14 22.29 8.18 2.51
N ASN A 15 21.20 8.66 1.90
CA ASN A 15 21.04 8.80 0.45
C ASN A 15 21.08 7.49 -0.34
N ILE A 16 20.68 6.37 0.27
CA ILE A 16 20.46 5.11 -0.44
C ILE A 16 19.02 5.06 -0.93
N ILE A 17 18.84 4.79 -2.23
CA ILE A 17 17.52 4.62 -2.84
C ILE A 17 17.20 3.14 -3.01
N ILE A 18 15.97 2.75 -2.66
CA ILE A 18 15.31 1.58 -3.22
C ILE A 18 14.23 2.07 -4.18
N ALA A 19 14.29 1.66 -5.44
CA ALA A 19 13.29 2.00 -6.44
C ALA A 19 12.84 0.74 -7.19
N GLY A 20 11.55 0.61 -7.42
CA GLY A 20 10.95 -0.55 -8.07
C GLY A 20 9.89 -0.25 -9.09
N ILE A 21 9.69 -1.22 -9.96
CA ILE A 21 8.64 -1.24 -10.96
C ILE A 21 8.02 -2.64 -11.01
N ASN A 22 6.73 -2.73 -10.87
CA ASN A 22 5.91 -3.95 -10.96
C ASN A 22 6.50 -5.18 -10.24
N SER A 23 7.59 -5.82 -10.70
CA SER A 23 8.11 -7.09 -10.16
C SER A 23 9.63 -7.10 -9.92
N ALA A 24 10.28 -5.94 -10.06
CA ALA A 24 11.72 -5.81 -9.93
C ALA A 24 12.09 -4.51 -9.19
N TYR A 25 13.26 -4.48 -8.58
CA TYR A 25 13.76 -3.28 -7.91
C TYR A 25 15.27 -3.13 -8.08
N ILE A 26 15.73 -1.92 -7.81
CA ILE A 26 17.15 -1.56 -7.73
C ILE A 26 17.45 -0.94 -6.38
N ILE A 27 18.72 -1.03 -5.97
CA ILE A 27 19.31 -0.26 -4.88
C ILE A 27 20.41 0.60 -5.50
N TYR A 28 20.40 1.88 -5.19
CA TYR A 28 21.29 2.87 -5.75
C TYR A 28 21.84 3.80 -4.68
N ASP A 29 23.14 4.04 -4.70
CA ASP A 29 23.82 5.00 -3.83
C ASP A 29 23.94 6.34 -4.54
N LEU A 30 23.27 7.38 -4.00
CA LEU A 30 23.33 8.73 -4.53
C LEU A 30 24.66 9.44 -4.24
N ASN A 31 25.36 9.06 -3.18
CA ASN A 31 26.63 9.68 -2.82
C ASN A 31 27.74 9.24 -3.78
N GLU A 32 27.74 7.95 -4.13
CA GLU A 32 28.75 7.34 -5.00
C GLU A 32 28.27 7.28 -6.48
N ASP A 33 27.07 7.77 -6.77
CA ASP A 33 26.42 7.70 -8.10
C ASP A 33 26.48 6.29 -8.70
N SER A 34 26.18 5.28 -7.90
CA SER A 34 26.42 3.88 -8.25
C SER A 34 25.21 2.97 -8.04
N LEU A 35 25.01 2.06 -9.01
CA LEU A 35 24.02 0.98 -8.90
C LEU A 35 24.60 -0.16 -8.05
N LEU A 36 24.04 -0.37 -6.85
CA LEU A 36 24.48 -1.40 -5.92
C LEU A 36 23.83 -2.76 -6.19
N LEU A 37 22.55 -2.78 -6.56
CA LEU A 37 21.80 -4.01 -6.82
C LEU A 37 20.72 -3.80 -7.88
N ARG A 38 20.52 -4.82 -8.72
CA ARG A 38 19.34 -4.95 -9.59
C ARG A 38 18.82 -6.37 -9.52
N THR A 39 17.60 -6.54 -9.05
CA THR A 39 17.01 -7.87 -8.83
C THR A 39 15.49 -7.85 -8.99
N THR A 40 14.87 -9.01 -8.76
CA THR A 40 13.40 -9.17 -8.76
C THR A 40 12.88 -9.39 -7.35
N LEU A 41 11.57 -9.23 -7.15
CA LEU A 41 10.93 -9.50 -5.86
C LEU A 41 11.11 -10.96 -5.37
N ASN A 42 11.50 -11.88 -6.27
CA ASN A 42 11.82 -13.26 -5.89
C ASN A 42 13.01 -13.34 -4.91
N SER A 43 13.95 -12.39 -4.96
CA SER A 43 15.10 -12.39 -4.04
C SER A 43 14.69 -12.24 -2.57
N ILE A 44 13.59 -11.55 -2.30
CA ILE A 44 13.06 -11.39 -0.94
C ILE A 44 12.37 -12.65 -0.43
N THR A 45 11.76 -13.44 -1.33
CA THR A 45 10.93 -14.60 -0.96
C THR A 45 11.58 -15.95 -1.23
N TYR A 46 12.88 -15.99 -1.47
CA TYR A 46 13.58 -17.22 -1.87
C TYR A 46 13.47 -18.36 -0.83
N SER A 47 13.37 -18.02 0.46
CA SER A 47 13.19 -18.98 1.55
C SER A 47 11.80 -19.63 1.58
N PHE A 48 10.79 -19.01 0.94
CA PHE A 48 9.43 -19.54 0.83
C PHE A 48 9.31 -20.41 -0.41
N THR A 49 9.79 -21.65 -0.33
CA THR A 49 9.91 -22.58 -1.47
C THR A 49 8.60 -22.87 -2.19
N ASN A 50 7.48 -22.87 -1.47
CA ASN A 50 6.13 -23.03 -2.01
C ASN A 50 5.67 -21.81 -2.84
N LEU A 51 6.34 -20.67 -2.74
CA LEU A 51 6.01 -19.43 -3.45
C LEU A 51 6.99 -19.10 -4.60
N LEU A 52 8.01 -19.92 -4.86
CA LEU A 52 9.06 -19.62 -5.84
C LEU A 52 8.50 -19.30 -7.24
N PHE A 53 7.49 -20.03 -7.67
CA PHE A 53 6.87 -19.87 -9.00
C PHE A 53 5.58 -19.04 -8.99
N VAL A 54 5.17 -18.55 -7.84
CA VAL A 54 4.01 -17.67 -7.71
C VAL A 54 4.40 -16.26 -8.14
N LYS A 55 3.55 -15.57 -8.93
CA LYS A 55 3.79 -14.21 -9.40
C LYS A 55 3.91 -13.24 -8.21
N LYS A 56 4.91 -12.34 -8.25
CA LYS A 56 5.09 -11.22 -7.32
C LYS A 56 4.97 -9.92 -8.10
N TYR A 57 4.28 -8.92 -7.53
CA TYR A 57 3.95 -7.68 -8.24
C TYR A 57 3.54 -6.57 -7.26
N ASP A 58 3.38 -5.37 -7.79
CA ASP A 58 2.92 -4.15 -7.10
C ASP A 58 3.72 -3.80 -5.84
N PRO A 59 5.06 -3.67 -5.93
CA PRO A 59 5.85 -3.29 -4.77
C PRO A 59 5.52 -1.88 -4.30
N LYS A 60 5.60 -1.69 -3.00
CA LYS A 60 5.58 -0.39 -2.31
C LYS A 60 6.77 -0.33 -1.39
N PHE A 61 7.52 0.77 -1.43
CA PHE A 61 8.64 1.03 -0.55
C PHE A 61 8.35 2.23 0.32
N ILE A 62 8.79 2.17 1.56
CA ILE A 62 8.81 3.30 2.47
C ILE A 62 10.06 3.21 3.34
N TYR A 63 10.63 4.36 3.70
CA TYR A 63 11.71 4.45 4.66
C TYR A 63 11.18 5.08 5.94
N ASP A 64 11.43 4.39 7.05
CA ASP A 64 11.15 4.84 8.40
C ASP A 64 12.37 5.60 8.92
N HIS A 65 12.32 6.92 8.84
CA HIS A 65 13.45 7.77 9.21
C HIS A 65 13.71 7.83 10.73
N GLU A 66 12.73 7.44 11.56
CA GLU A 66 12.90 7.36 13.02
C GLU A 66 13.58 6.05 13.43
N GLN A 67 13.26 4.95 12.76
CA GLN A 67 13.88 3.65 13.02
C GLN A 67 15.10 3.38 12.15
N ASP A 68 15.36 4.25 11.16
CA ASP A 68 16.46 4.13 10.19
C ASP A 68 16.40 2.78 9.45
N ARG A 69 15.23 2.44 8.90
CA ARG A 69 14.91 1.14 8.27
C ARG A 69 14.05 1.31 7.04
N PHE A 70 14.22 0.38 6.11
CA PHE A 70 13.32 0.23 4.97
C PHE A 70 12.22 -0.78 5.24
N ILE A 71 11.05 -0.54 4.68
CA ILE A 71 9.96 -1.50 4.59
C ILE A 71 9.59 -1.68 3.12
N MET A 72 9.39 -2.93 2.73
CA MET A 72 8.91 -3.33 1.42
C MET A 72 7.62 -4.12 1.57
N VAL A 73 6.59 -3.74 0.83
CA VAL A 73 5.33 -4.48 0.74
C VAL A 73 5.06 -4.80 -0.71
N PHE A 74 4.66 -6.04 -1.02
CA PHE A 74 4.25 -6.43 -2.37
C PHE A 74 3.28 -7.60 -2.35
N LEU A 75 2.58 -7.80 -3.45
CA LEU A 75 1.60 -8.86 -3.60
C LEU A 75 2.21 -10.14 -4.18
N VAL A 76 1.73 -11.28 -3.70
CA VAL A 76 2.12 -12.63 -4.13
C VAL A 76 0.87 -13.41 -4.49
N GLY A 77 0.78 -13.89 -5.73
CA GLY A 77 -0.41 -14.61 -6.23
C GLY A 77 -1.61 -13.68 -6.46
N ASN A 78 -2.52 -14.12 -7.29
CA ASN A 78 -3.72 -13.40 -7.68
C ASN A 78 -4.97 -14.32 -7.72
N LYS A 79 -4.97 -15.31 -6.85
CA LYS A 79 -6.10 -16.22 -6.63
C LYS A 79 -6.28 -16.44 -5.12
N PRO A 80 -7.48 -16.68 -4.62
CA PRO A 80 -7.72 -16.84 -3.18
C PRO A 80 -6.78 -17.86 -2.51
N VAL A 81 -6.50 -18.98 -3.19
CA VAL A 81 -5.68 -20.06 -2.66
C VAL A 81 -4.18 -19.76 -2.56
N ASN A 82 -3.68 -18.74 -3.27
CA ASN A 82 -2.26 -18.39 -3.30
C ASN A 82 -1.98 -16.90 -3.12
N SER A 83 -3.00 -16.12 -2.77
CA SER A 83 -2.85 -14.69 -2.51
C SER A 83 -2.21 -14.45 -1.14
N HIS A 84 -1.13 -13.66 -1.14
CA HIS A 84 -0.48 -13.18 0.08
C HIS A 84 -0.05 -11.73 -0.10
N VAL A 85 0.08 -11.04 1.01
CA VAL A 85 0.75 -9.75 1.10
C VAL A 85 2.10 -9.99 1.79
N CYS A 86 3.18 -9.85 1.04
CA CYS A 86 4.52 -9.93 1.57
C CYS A 86 4.86 -8.60 2.25
N VAL A 87 5.33 -8.67 3.50
CA VAL A 87 5.84 -7.53 4.26
C VAL A 87 7.25 -7.85 4.68
N ALA A 88 8.20 -7.01 4.27
CA ALA A 88 9.61 -7.20 4.57
C ALA A 88 10.18 -5.94 5.25
N PHE A 89 10.87 -6.14 6.35
CA PHE A 89 11.54 -5.11 7.13
C PHE A 89 13.05 -5.31 7.03
N SER A 90 13.81 -4.28 6.65
CA SER A 90 15.27 -4.38 6.65
C SER A 90 15.80 -4.52 8.08
N THR A 91 16.81 -5.37 8.27
CA THR A 91 17.42 -5.60 9.59
C THR A 91 18.33 -4.46 10.02
N THR A 92 18.84 -3.69 9.05
CA THR A 92 19.68 -2.52 9.24
C THR A 92 19.22 -1.37 8.32
N ASN A 93 19.89 -0.22 8.36
CA ASN A 93 19.69 0.88 7.42
C ASN A 93 20.31 0.62 6.03
N ASN A 94 21.10 -0.43 5.89
CA ASN A 94 21.63 -0.86 4.60
C ASN A 94 20.67 -1.89 3.96
N PRO A 95 19.97 -1.55 2.87
CA PRO A 95 19.00 -2.46 2.25
C PRO A 95 19.63 -3.66 1.50
N LEU A 96 20.98 -3.75 1.46
CA LEU A 96 21.70 -4.92 0.96
C LEU A 96 21.83 -6.03 2.00
N ASP A 97 21.62 -5.70 3.27
CA ASP A 97 21.64 -6.66 4.37
C ASP A 97 20.36 -7.51 4.38
N ASP A 98 20.22 -8.37 5.38
CA ASP A 98 19.07 -9.26 5.51
C ASP A 98 17.76 -8.52 5.77
N TRP A 99 16.66 -9.21 5.48
CA TRP A 99 15.30 -8.74 5.67
C TRP A 99 14.49 -9.73 6.51
N ASN A 100 13.75 -9.23 7.49
CA ASN A 100 12.71 -9.99 8.17
C ASN A 100 11.47 -10.03 7.27
N VAL A 101 11.09 -11.20 6.78
CA VAL A 101 10.07 -11.35 5.74
C VAL A 101 8.86 -12.13 6.26
N TYR A 102 7.69 -11.56 6.08
CA TYR A 102 6.41 -12.11 6.54
C TYR A 102 5.42 -12.24 5.39
N MET A 103 4.56 -13.27 5.48
CA MET A 103 3.49 -13.52 4.51
C MET A 103 2.13 -13.43 5.19
N LEU A 104 1.44 -12.30 5.03
CA LEU A 104 0.06 -12.17 5.45
C LEU A 104 -0.86 -12.87 4.44
N LYS A 105 -1.95 -13.47 4.93
CA LYS A 105 -2.96 -14.09 4.08
C LYS A 105 -3.65 -13.03 3.21
N GLY A 106 -3.66 -13.20 1.89
CA GLY A 106 -4.28 -12.26 0.97
C GLY A 106 -5.81 -12.37 0.93
N ASP A 107 -6.38 -13.55 1.20
CA ASP A 107 -7.81 -13.69 1.52
C ASP A 107 -8.03 -13.44 3.02
N ALA A 108 -7.84 -12.19 3.44
CA ALA A 108 -7.71 -11.81 4.84
C ALA A 108 -8.96 -12.03 5.69
N VAL A 109 -10.14 -12.12 5.07
CA VAL A 109 -11.44 -12.33 5.73
C VAL A 109 -12.09 -13.66 5.40
N ASP A 110 -11.33 -14.61 4.83
CA ASP A 110 -11.81 -15.97 4.47
C ASP A 110 -13.04 -15.96 3.56
N SER A 111 -13.08 -15.06 2.60
CA SER A 111 -14.25 -14.82 1.74
C SER A 111 -14.12 -15.36 0.32
N GLY A 112 -13.02 -16.05 0.00
CA GLY A 112 -12.75 -16.57 -1.35
C GLY A 112 -12.31 -15.49 -2.33
N HIS A 113 -11.66 -14.43 -1.85
CA HIS A 113 -11.14 -13.30 -2.62
C HIS A 113 -9.61 -13.23 -2.54
N TRP A 114 -9.00 -12.42 -3.38
CA TRP A 114 -7.56 -12.14 -3.37
C TRP A 114 -7.32 -10.64 -3.22
N THR A 115 -6.18 -10.26 -2.66
CA THR A 115 -5.84 -8.86 -2.42
C THR A 115 -5.18 -8.22 -3.64
N ASP A 116 -5.59 -6.99 -3.95
CA ASP A 116 -5.01 -6.14 -5.00
C ASP A 116 -4.87 -4.69 -4.52
N TYR A 117 -4.13 -3.89 -5.29
CA TYR A 117 -3.99 -2.45 -5.09
C TYR A 117 -3.45 -2.06 -3.70
N PRO A 118 -2.23 -2.49 -3.33
CA PRO A 118 -1.65 -2.16 -2.03
C PRO A 118 -1.21 -0.70 -1.97
N ALA A 119 -1.45 -0.05 -0.82
CA ALA A 119 -0.83 1.22 -0.48
C ALA A 119 -0.38 1.19 0.98
N ILE A 120 0.66 1.96 1.32
CA ILE A 120 1.29 1.90 2.63
C ILE A 120 1.58 3.28 3.22
N SER A 121 1.52 3.38 4.55
CA SER A 121 2.01 4.51 5.33
C SER A 121 2.49 4.08 6.70
N LEU A 122 3.15 5.00 7.40
CA LEU A 122 3.67 4.79 8.76
C LEU A 122 3.11 5.84 9.70
N THR A 123 2.85 5.40 10.92
CA THR A 123 2.91 6.24 12.13
C THR A 123 4.21 5.95 12.88
N LYS A 124 4.40 6.57 14.04
CA LYS A 124 5.55 6.28 14.90
C LYS A 124 5.59 4.82 15.35
N ASP A 125 4.43 4.21 15.55
CA ASP A 125 4.30 2.86 16.11
C ASP A 125 3.94 1.81 15.06
N ASP A 126 3.10 2.15 14.07
CA ASP A 126 2.48 1.18 13.19
C ASP A 126 2.83 1.36 11.71
N LEU A 127 2.88 0.24 10.99
CA LEU A 127 2.76 0.17 9.54
C LEU A 127 1.29 -0.07 9.16
N PHE A 128 0.77 0.75 8.26
CA PHE A 128 -0.56 0.56 7.67
C PHE A 128 -0.44 0.10 6.23
N ILE A 129 -1.19 -0.95 5.90
CA ILE A 129 -1.30 -1.48 4.54
C ILE A 129 -2.78 -1.49 4.18
N THR A 130 -3.14 -0.87 3.06
CA THR A 130 -4.50 -0.97 2.51
C THR A 130 -4.50 -1.89 1.29
N GLY A 131 -5.63 -2.52 1.01
CA GLY A 131 -5.84 -3.33 -0.18
C GLY A 131 -7.32 -3.50 -0.50
N ASN A 132 -7.61 -3.93 -1.72
CA ASN A 132 -8.95 -4.32 -2.15
C ASN A 132 -9.04 -5.84 -2.24
N LEU A 133 -10.11 -6.43 -1.73
CA LEU A 133 -10.45 -7.84 -1.95
C LEU A 133 -11.24 -7.97 -3.26
N LEU A 134 -10.73 -8.83 -4.15
CA LEU A 134 -11.27 -9.04 -5.48
C LEU A 134 -11.68 -10.50 -5.70
N LEU A 135 -12.78 -10.70 -6.42
CA LEU A 135 -13.25 -12.02 -6.86
C LEU A 135 -12.36 -12.54 -8.01
N ASP A 136 -11.96 -13.81 -7.94
CA ASP A 136 -11.18 -14.44 -9.00
C ASP A 136 -12.01 -14.62 -10.28
N GLY A 137 -11.34 -14.50 -11.43
CA GLY A 137 -11.95 -14.68 -12.75
C GLY A 137 -12.88 -13.54 -13.21
N VAL A 138 -13.00 -12.46 -12.45
CA VAL A 138 -13.81 -11.28 -12.77
C VAL A 138 -12.91 -10.05 -12.90
N SER A 139 -13.28 -9.10 -13.75
CA SER A 139 -12.51 -7.85 -13.84
C SER A 139 -12.50 -7.11 -12.50
N TRP A 140 -11.40 -6.42 -12.20
CA TRP A 140 -11.23 -5.67 -10.95
C TRP A 140 -12.36 -4.65 -10.71
N GLN A 141 -12.98 -4.12 -11.77
CA GLN A 141 -14.11 -3.20 -11.65
C GLN A 141 -15.38 -3.86 -11.08
N LEU A 142 -15.65 -5.10 -11.52
CA LEU A 142 -16.85 -5.85 -11.15
C LEU A 142 -16.62 -6.79 -9.96
N GLY A 143 -15.40 -7.28 -9.79
CA GLY A 143 -15.03 -8.25 -8.76
C GLY A 143 -14.74 -7.66 -7.39
N PHE A 144 -14.85 -6.36 -7.21
CA PHE A 144 -14.58 -5.72 -5.92
C PHE A 144 -15.57 -6.19 -4.84
N LYS A 145 -15.02 -6.67 -3.73
CA LYS A 145 -15.78 -7.07 -2.54
C LYS A 145 -15.76 -5.98 -1.47
N GLU A 146 -14.57 -5.64 -0.99
CA GLU A 146 -14.35 -4.61 0.04
C GLU A 146 -12.89 -4.15 0.04
N SER A 147 -12.63 -3.00 0.65
CA SER A 147 -11.28 -2.59 1.02
C SER A 147 -11.00 -2.99 2.46
N ILE A 148 -9.77 -3.35 2.73
CA ILE A 148 -9.27 -3.75 4.05
C ILE A 148 -8.03 -2.94 4.42
N ILE A 149 -7.78 -2.84 5.74
CA ILE A 149 -6.60 -2.17 6.27
C ILE A 149 -5.95 -3.09 7.30
N TRP A 150 -4.67 -3.41 7.13
CA TRP A 150 -3.84 -3.97 8.18
C TRP A 150 -3.17 -2.83 8.94
N GLN A 151 -3.29 -2.86 10.25
CA GLN A 151 -2.55 -2.03 11.20
C GLN A 151 -1.58 -2.95 11.93
N ILE A 152 -0.29 -2.81 11.65
CA ILE A 152 0.76 -3.76 12.05
C ILE A 152 1.73 -3.07 12.99
N ASP A 153 2.03 -3.67 14.14
CA ASP A 153 3.16 -3.25 14.96
C ASP A 153 4.48 -3.37 14.18
N LYS A 154 5.05 -2.23 13.82
CA LYS A 154 6.28 -2.22 13.03
C LYS A 154 7.51 -2.70 13.82
N LEU A 155 7.51 -2.55 15.16
CA LEU A 155 8.62 -3.00 16.00
C LEU A 155 8.72 -4.53 16.02
N SER A 156 7.60 -5.26 15.99
CA SER A 156 7.62 -6.71 15.85
C SER A 156 8.32 -7.14 14.55
N GLY A 157 8.07 -6.41 13.46
CA GLY A 157 8.72 -6.65 12.18
C GLY A 157 10.22 -6.35 12.18
N TYR A 158 10.64 -5.22 12.71
CA TYR A 158 12.07 -4.84 12.80
C TYR A 158 12.86 -5.78 13.71
N ASN A 159 12.25 -6.27 14.78
CA ASN A 159 12.89 -7.17 15.74
C ASN A 159 12.90 -8.64 15.28
N GLY A 160 12.32 -8.96 14.14
CA GLY A 160 12.28 -10.32 13.60
C GLY A 160 11.45 -11.28 14.44
N ALA A 161 10.30 -10.84 14.95
CA ALA A 161 9.39 -11.69 15.68
C ALA A 161 8.92 -12.88 14.81
N ASP A 162 8.54 -14.00 15.41
CA ASP A 162 8.08 -15.20 14.68
C ASP A 162 6.84 -14.94 13.81
N SER A 163 6.01 -13.97 14.21
CA SER A 163 4.84 -13.49 13.48
C SER A 163 4.62 -12.00 13.72
N LEU A 164 4.00 -11.33 12.74
CA LEU A 164 3.55 -9.95 12.93
C LEU A 164 2.29 -9.90 13.77
N GLU A 165 2.25 -8.98 14.74
CA GLU A 165 1.04 -8.61 15.44
C GLU A 165 0.32 -7.52 14.66
N PHE A 166 -0.99 -7.71 14.41
CA PHE A 166 -1.79 -6.75 13.64
C PHE A 166 -3.27 -6.79 13.98
N ASN A 167 -3.94 -5.66 13.75
CA ASN A 167 -5.38 -5.56 13.61
C ASN A 167 -5.77 -5.54 12.14
N LEU A 168 -6.90 -6.19 11.80
CA LEU A 168 -7.49 -6.14 10.48
C LEU A 168 -8.80 -5.36 10.53
N TRP A 169 -8.87 -4.28 9.77
CA TRP A 169 -10.07 -3.46 9.60
C TRP A 169 -10.73 -3.84 8.29
N SER A 170 -11.95 -4.30 8.36
CA SER A 170 -12.76 -4.77 7.22
C SER A 170 -14.19 -4.27 7.34
N ASP A 171 -15.04 -4.58 6.36
CA ASP A 171 -16.45 -4.17 6.32
C ASP A 171 -16.65 -2.65 6.38
N ILE A 172 -15.74 -1.88 5.76
CA ILE A 172 -15.73 -0.42 5.75
C ILE A 172 -16.77 0.08 4.72
N LYS A 173 -17.84 0.70 5.19
CA LYS A 173 -19.02 1.04 4.38
C LYS A 173 -19.48 2.48 4.59
N ASP A 174 -20.05 3.05 3.52
CA ASP A 174 -20.95 4.21 3.55
C ASP A 174 -22.38 3.70 3.31
N ASP A 175 -23.21 3.73 4.34
CA ASP A 175 -24.50 3.03 4.40
C ASP A 175 -24.31 1.51 4.16
N PHE A 176 -24.79 1.01 3.01
CA PHE A 176 -24.71 -0.41 2.64
C PHE A 176 -23.67 -0.71 1.57
N LYS A 177 -22.87 0.28 1.14
CA LYS A 177 -21.89 0.14 0.05
C LYS A 177 -20.48 0.15 0.59
N ASN A 178 -19.70 -0.87 0.26
CA ASN A 178 -18.28 -0.91 0.58
C ASN A 178 -17.52 0.23 -0.09
N ILE A 179 -16.70 0.92 0.70
CA ILE A 179 -15.81 1.97 0.21
C ILE A 179 -14.62 1.31 -0.48
N ARG A 180 -14.24 1.85 -1.63
CA ARG A 180 -13.23 1.30 -2.51
C ARG A 180 -11.97 2.16 -2.57
N ASN A 181 -10.81 1.53 -2.77
CA ASN A 181 -9.55 2.24 -2.99
C ASN A 181 -9.20 3.20 -1.84
N ILE A 182 -9.24 2.70 -0.62
CA ILE A 182 -8.81 3.45 0.56
C ILE A 182 -7.30 3.68 0.44
N HIS A 183 -6.87 4.93 0.41
CA HIS A 183 -5.47 5.30 0.29
C HIS A 183 -4.96 5.95 1.58
N PRO A 184 -3.86 5.47 2.20
CA PRO A 184 -3.33 6.06 3.42
C PRO A 184 -2.65 7.40 3.14
N VAL A 185 -2.85 8.35 4.04
CA VAL A 185 -2.19 9.66 4.03
C VAL A 185 -0.82 9.52 4.68
N ARG A 186 0.21 10.03 4.02
CA ARG A 186 1.59 9.99 4.54
C ARG A 186 1.93 11.28 5.28
N GLY A 187 2.75 11.20 6.31
CA GLY A 187 3.38 12.37 6.91
C GLY A 187 4.33 13.03 5.90
N ALA A 188 4.36 14.38 5.87
CA ALA A 188 5.22 15.14 4.96
C ALA A 188 6.66 15.23 5.47
N ARG A 189 6.84 15.67 6.70
CA ARG A 189 8.16 15.89 7.34
C ARG A 189 8.40 14.95 8.51
N GLU A 190 7.33 14.60 9.21
CA GLU A 190 7.35 13.78 10.40
C GLU A 190 6.35 12.64 10.25
N LEU A 191 6.59 11.51 10.91
CA LEU A 191 5.60 10.46 11.03
C LEU A 191 4.40 10.98 11.83
N GLN A 192 3.21 10.54 11.46
CA GLN A 192 2.02 10.75 12.28
C GLN A 192 2.22 10.06 13.64
N ASP A 193 1.79 10.70 14.72
CA ASP A 193 2.00 10.14 16.06
C ASP A 193 1.03 8.97 16.32
N LYS A 194 -0.19 9.29 16.75
CA LYS A 194 -1.16 8.28 17.19
C LYS A 194 -2.32 8.06 16.23
N LYS A 195 -2.43 8.89 15.19
CA LYS A 195 -3.58 8.90 14.30
C LYS A 195 -3.16 8.80 12.84
N GLN A 196 -3.55 7.71 12.19
CA GLN A 196 -3.40 7.52 10.77
C GLN A 196 -4.66 7.95 10.04
N TYR A 197 -4.51 8.79 9.02
CA TYR A 197 -5.60 9.19 8.13
C TYR A 197 -5.58 8.41 6.82
N PHE A 198 -6.77 8.23 6.25
CA PHE A 198 -6.96 7.63 4.93
C PHE A 198 -7.99 8.42 4.15
N LEU A 199 -7.87 8.38 2.83
CA LEU A 199 -8.79 9.02 1.91
C LEU A 199 -9.37 8.00 0.92
N SER A 200 -10.62 8.20 0.57
CA SER A 200 -11.28 7.52 -0.54
C SER A 200 -12.39 8.40 -1.11
N ASN A 201 -12.89 8.04 -2.28
CA ASN A 201 -13.97 8.77 -2.94
C ASN A 201 -14.85 7.84 -3.77
N LYS A 202 -15.90 8.36 -4.37
CA LYS A 202 -16.80 7.64 -5.28
C LYS A 202 -16.22 7.59 -6.70
N ASN A 203 -15.07 6.95 -6.86
CA ASN A 203 -14.21 7.00 -8.05
C ASN A 203 -14.85 6.52 -9.37
N PHE A 204 -15.95 5.78 -9.34
CA PHE A 204 -16.71 5.36 -10.52
C PHE A 204 -17.99 6.16 -10.77
N SER A 205 -18.27 7.18 -9.96
CA SER A 205 -19.38 8.09 -10.23
C SER A 205 -19.07 8.96 -11.44
N LEU A 206 -20.06 9.16 -12.31
CA LEU A 206 -19.91 10.09 -13.43
C LEU A 206 -19.57 11.49 -12.94
N GLU A 207 -20.18 11.87 -11.82
CA GLU A 207 -19.99 13.13 -11.10
C GLU A 207 -20.21 12.89 -9.61
N SER A 208 -19.38 13.47 -8.75
CA SER A 208 -19.53 13.43 -7.30
C SER A 208 -18.73 14.54 -6.61
N ASP A 209 -19.17 14.93 -5.42
CA ASP A 209 -18.49 15.83 -4.49
C ASP A 209 -18.05 15.11 -3.21
N THR A 210 -18.25 13.80 -3.14
CA THR A 210 -18.07 13.03 -1.90
C THR A 210 -16.62 12.60 -1.72
N LEU A 211 -16.01 13.01 -0.62
CA LEU A 211 -14.74 12.50 -0.10
C LEU A 211 -14.99 11.75 1.20
N TYR A 212 -14.36 10.61 1.38
CA TYR A 212 -14.32 9.88 2.63
C TYR A 212 -12.99 10.12 3.32
N LEU A 213 -13.05 10.72 4.52
CA LEU A 213 -11.91 10.84 5.43
C LEU A 213 -12.08 9.77 6.52
N LEU A 214 -11.16 8.82 6.54
CA LEU A 214 -11.12 7.76 7.54
C LEU A 214 -9.93 8.02 8.46
N SER A 215 -10.03 7.56 9.71
CA SER A 215 -8.90 7.59 10.63
C SER A 215 -8.91 6.40 11.56
N ILE A 216 -7.71 5.92 11.88
CA ILE A 216 -7.45 4.96 12.95
C ILE A 216 -6.60 5.67 13.98
N GLU A 217 -7.05 5.67 15.23
CA GLU A 217 -6.37 6.30 16.35
C GLU A 217 -5.91 5.25 17.35
N ASN A 218 -4.77 5.50 17.97
CA ASN A 218 -4.00 4.62 18.84
C ASN A 218 -3.27 3.50 18.10
N SER A 219 -2.14 3.09 18.70
CA SER A 219 -1.32 2.03 18.10
C SER A 219 -1.91 0.65 18.39
N GLN A 220 -1.48 -0.31 17.59
CA GLN A 220 -1.82 -1.71 17.77
C GLN A 220 -1.37 -2.22 19.16
N ILE A 221 -0.18 -1.82 19.64
CA ILE A 221 0.40 -2.26 20.92
C ILE A 221 -0.20 -1.53 22.11
N SER A 222 -0.41 -0.20 22.01
CA SER A 222 -0.89 0.59 23.16
C SER A 222 -2.34 0.30 23.53
N GLY A 223 -3.00 -0.58 22.76
CA GLY A 223 -4.28 -1.22 23.01
C GLY A 223 -5.49 -0.28 23.05
N ASP A 224 -6.45 -0.64 22.28
CA ASP A 224 -7.74 0.01 22.04
C ASP A 224 -7.73 0.97 20.83
N PRO A 225 -7.24 0.50 19.65
CA PRO A 225 -7.34 1.31 18.46
C PRO A 225 -8.80 1.52 18.05
N SER A 226 -9.12 2.73 17.65
CA SER A 226 -10.46 3.14 17.26
C SER A 226 -10.51 3.60 15.82
N PHE A 227 -11.60 3.28 15.14
CA PHE A 227 -11.85 3.65 13.75
C PHE A 227 -12.93 4.71 13.65
N GLU A 228 -12.69 5.77 12.89
CA GLU A 228 -13.68 6.80 12.58
C GLU A 228 -13.71 7.03 11.07
N MET A 229 -14.90 7.29 10.53
CA MET A 229 -15.11 7.69 9.16
C MET A 229 -16.02 8.90 9.07
N LYS A 230 -15.60 9.89 8.27
CA LYS A 230 -16.38 11.09 7.95
C LYS A 230 -16.61 11.18 6.46
N ARG A 231 -17.84 11.44 6.06
CA ARG A 231 -18.20 11.86 4.72
C ARG A 231 -18.09 13.38 4.63
N ILE A 232 -17.30 13.86 3.69
CA ILE A 232 -17.07 15.27 3.43
C ILE A 232 -17.63 15.57 2.05
N ASN A 233 -18.43 16.63 1.93
CA ASN A 233 -18.84 17.17 0.63
C ASN A 233 -17.84 18.25 0.24
N LEU A 234 -17.19 18.06 -0.90
CA LEU A 234 -16.27 19.05 -1.47
C LEU A 234 -17.07 20.24 -2.05
N ASN A 235 -16.44 21.41 -2.10
CA ASN A 235 -17.06 22.59 -2.71
C ASN A 235 -17.21 22.44 -4.24
N ASP A 236 -16.27 21.68 -4.85
CA ASP A 236 -16.26 21.41 -6.28
C ASP A 236 -16.49 19.93 -6.56
N HIS A 237 -17.11 19.63 -7.70
CA HIS A 237 -17.32 18.27 -8.13
C HIS A 237 -16.10 17.71 -8.87
N TYR A 238 -15.84 16.44 -8.70
CA TYR A 238 -14.93 15.67 -9.55
C TYR A 238 -15.73 14.75 -10.48
N PHE A 239 -15.14 14.41 -11.61
CA PHE A 239 -15.79 13.67 -12.68
C PHE A 239 -15.01 12.42 -13.03
N LEU A 240 -15.73 11.40 -13.54
CA LEU A 240 -15.06 10.27 -14.18
C LEU A 240 -14.29 10.78 -15.40
N SER A 241 -12.97 10.59 -15.42
CA SER A 241 -12.14 11.05 -16.50
C SER A 241 -12.47 10.33 -17.82
N PRO A 242 -12.65 11.06 -18.95
CA PRO A 242 -12.66 10.44 -20.25
C PRO A 242 -11.28 9.89 -20.61
N ASN A 243 -11.22 8.95 -21.54
CA ASN A 243 -9.93 8.49 -22.06
C ASN A 243 -9.13 9.64 -22.68
N GLY A 244 -7.81 9.62 -22.43
CA GLY A 244 -6.89 10.62 -22.97
C GLY A 244 -6.66 10.40 -24.48
N GLN A 245 -6.93 11.42 -25.29
CA GLN A 245 -6.69 11.35 -26.74
C GLN A 245 -5.18 11.44 -27.04
N GLN A 246 -4.68 10.55 -27.89
CA GLN A 246 -3.30 10.54 -28.35
C GLN A 246 -3.18 11.01 -29.82
N TYR A 247 -2.02 11.52 -30.20
CA TYR A 247 -1.74 12.07 -31.54
C TYR A 247 -2.06 11.10 -32.68
N ASN A 248 -1.94 9.81 -32.47
CA ASN A 248 -2.17 8.77 -33.49
C ASN A 248 -3.63 8.26 -33.53
N GLY A 249 -4.57 8.97 -32.91
CA GLY A 249 -5.97 8.57 -32.83
C GLY A 249 -6.27 7.40 -31.90
N LYS A 250 -5.28 6.91 -31.14
CA LYS A 250 -5.48 5.93 -30.07
C LYS A 250 -5.90 6.66 -28.80
N GLU A 251 -6.53 5.92 -27.90
CA GLU A 251 -6.90 6.44 -26.59
C GLU A 251 -6.01 5.81 -25.50
N LEU A 252 -5.66 6.62 -24.52
CA LEU A 252 -5.03 6.18 -23.28
C LEU A 252 -6.13 6.03 -22.22
N ALA A 253 -6.27 4.83 -21.66
CA ALA A 253 -7.18 4.62 -20.54
C ALA A 253 -6.70 5.45 -19.33
N THR A 254 -7.52 6.39 -18.90
CA THR A 254 -7.25 7.27 -17.74
C THR A 254 -7.77 6.67 -16.45
N ASN A 255 -8.36 5.47 -16.53
CA ASN A 255 -8.88 4.68 -15.42
C ASN A 255 -10.11 5.31 -14.78
N ASP A 256 -9.98 5.84 -13.57
CA ASP A 256 -11.08 6.43 -12.80
C ASP A 256 -10.58 7.66 -11.99
N SER A 257 -11.43 8.26 -11.18
CA SER A 257 -11.14 9.46 -10.40
C SER A 257 -10.70 9.18 -8.96
N ARG A 258 -10.09 8.00 -8.71
CA ARG A 258 -9.65 7.62 -7.34
C ARG A 258 -8.62 8.58 -6.76
N VAL A 259 -8.61 8.69 -5.45
CA VAL A 259 -7.50 9.31 -4.72
C VAL A 259 -6.26 8.44 -4.91
N LEU A 260 -5.17 9.03 -5.40
CA LEU A 260 -3.90 8.34 -5.67
C LEU A 260 -2.85 8.55 -4.59
N GLY A 261 -3.09 9.46 -3.65
CA GLY A 261 -2.19 9.77 -2.56
C GLY A 261 -2.72 10.88 -1.69
N GLY A 262 -2.12 11.06 -0.54
CA GLY A 262 -2.37 12.16 0.37
C GLY A 262 -1.16 12.40 1.25
N ILE A 263 -0.89 13.65 1.57
CA ILE A 263 0.17 14.08 2.46
C ILE A 263 -0.44 14.95 3.55
N ILE A 264 -0.07 14.69 4.80
CA ILE A 264 -0.40 15.56 5.92
C ILE A 264 0.84 16.35 6.35
N ASP A 265 0.71 17.68 6.39
CA ASP A 265 1.70 18.59 6.99
C ASP A 265 0.99 19.43 8.04
N ARG A 266 1.34 19.22 9.30
CA ARG A 266 0.66 19.82 10.47
C ARG A 266 -0.83 19.45 10.47
N ASP A 267 -1.71 20.45 10.29
CA ASP A 267 -3.17 20.31 10.34
C ASP A 267 -3.82 20.23 8.93
N TRP A 268 -3.02 20.13 7.88
CA TRP A 268 -3.50 20.15 6.50
C TRP A 268 -3.25 18.82 5.80
N ILE A 269 -4.30 18.26 5.20
CA ILE A 269 -4.20 17.13 4.28
C ILE A 269 -4.32 17.67 2.86
N GLN A 270 -3.34 17.34 2.03
CA GLN A 270 -3.31 17.64 0.58
C GLN A 270 -3.42 16.31 -0.18
N PHE A 271 -4.25 16.26 -1.25
CA PHE A 271 -4.49 15.06 -2.06
C PHE A 271 -4.85 15.43 -3.50
#